data_1eb7dbd5d9e65d0168f230128aa9b6a5
#
_entry.id   1eb7dbd5d9e65d0168f230128aa9b6a5
#
_cell.length_a   1.000
_cell.length_b   1.000
_cell.length_c   1.000
_cell.angle_alpha   90.00
_cell.angle_beta   90.00
_cell.angle_gamma   90.00
#
_symmetry.space_group_name_H-M   'P 1'
#
loop_
_entity.id
_entity.type
_entity.pdbx_description
1 polymer ?
#
loop_
_entity_poly.entity_id
_entity_poly.type
_entity_poly.pdbx_seq_one_letter_code
_entity_poly.pdbx_strand_id
1 'polypeptide(L)'
;MLENLEPKSVFSFFEEIDQIPRGSGNTQKISDYLAEFAKKRNLFYIQDTLGNVIIKKDGTAGMEEKEPVIIQGHMDMVAVKEPDCEKDMETEGLDLAVQGDYVYAKGTSLGADDGIAVAYALALLDSKDIPHPPLEVIITVDEETGMFGAQGIDLSMLQGKKMLNIDSEKEDELTVACAGGLRVYANWQVAYTEIGDKEQYVVTVYGLKGGHSGVEIGLGRANANKLLCELLYLMERELDVRVITMDGGTKDNVIPHEAKAQIACGAKEEELKKLIGVVENSFREEWAKKESGLQIRLEKAEKQYEKAIDASDFFRVMSFFLEAPNGVQAMSRDLPGLVETSLNFATLHMEPEEEVKAGFSLRSSSSTAKQALKEKFPNGVTVGNNQIQITGKSRNEITNSKDTMWLKRNQSDVYADKMRAANNADEILQASTDHVSQE
;
A
#
# COMPACT_ATOMS: atom_id res chain seq x y z
N MET A 1 22.72 -16.89 -21.43
CA MET A 1 21.61 -16.50 -22.32
C MET A 1 21.69 -15.03 -22.72
N LEU A 2 22.15 -14.16 -21.80
CA LEU A 2 22.33 -12.72 -22.01
C LEU A 2 23.76 -12.33 -22.49
N GLU A 3 24.60 -13.28 -22.79
CA GLU A 3 26.05 -13.12 -23.09
C GLU A 3 26.37 -12.24 -24.32
N ASN A 4 25.38 -11.98 -25.18
CA ASN A 4 25.54 -11.10 -26.36
C ASN A 4 25.04 -9.66 -26.11
N LEU A 5 24.53 -9.35 -24.91
CA LEU A 5 24.07 -8.00 -24.55
C LEU A 5 25.23 -7.18 -23.97
N GLU A 6 25.17 -5.87 -24.19
CA GLU A 6 26.15 -4.92 -23.64
C GLU A 6 25.47 -3.99 -22.58
N PRO A 7 26.13 -3.68 -21.47
CA PRO A 7 27.49 -4.08 -21.07
C PRO A 7 27.54 -5.55 -20.58
N LYS A 8 28.44 -6.35 -21.15
CA LYS A 8 28.51 -7.80 -20.88
C LYS A 8 28.64 -8.16 -19.41
N SER A 9 29.45 -7.43 -18.66
CA SER A 9 29.64 -7.70 -17.23
C SER A 9 28.35 -7.49 -16.43
N VAL A 10 27.55 -6.48 -16.77
CA VAL A 10 26.27 -6.21 -16.11
C VAL A 10 25.28 -7.35 -16.38
N PHE A 11 25.07 -7.69 -17.65
CA PHE A 11 24.14 -8.75 -18.00
C PHE A 11 24.58 -10.14 -17.53
N SER A 12 25.91 -10.38 -17.42
CA SER A 12 26.42 -11.60 -16.83
C SER A 12 26.06 -11.71 -15.35
N PHE A 13 26.26 -10.64 -14.57
CA PHE A 13 25.87 -10.63 -13.16
C PHE A 13 24.35 -10.65 -12.97
N PHE A 14 23.60 -9.98 -13.84
CA PHE A 14 22.16 -10.04 -13.80
C PHE A 14 21.65 -11.46 -14.02
N GLU A 15 22.15 -12.16 -15.05
CA GLU A 15 21.82 -13.58 -15.29
C GLU A 15 22.23 -14.48 -14.09
N GLU A 16 23.36 -14.18 -13.44
CA GLU A 16 23.87 -14.97 -12.30
C GLU A 16 22.96 -14.80 -11.05
N ILE A 17 22.57 -13.56 -10.71
CA ILE A 17 21.70 -13.32 -9.56
C ILE A 17 20.27 -13.81 -9.77
N ASP A 18 19.78 -13.82 -11.01
CA ASP A 18 18.44 -14.33 -11.32
C ASP A 18 18.32 -15.87 -11.26
N GLN A 19 19.45 -16.58 -11.16
CA GLN A 19 19.45 -18.01 -10.81
C GLN A 19 19.28 -18.24 -9.29
N ILE A 20 19.30 -17.18 -8.48
CA ILE A 20 19.15 -17.25 -7.03
C ILE A 20 17.74 -16.78 -6.67
N PRO A 21 16.85 -17.64 -6.14
CA PRO A 21 15.55 -17.20 -5.63
C PRO A 21 15.73 -16.12 -4.58
N ARG A 22 15.09 -14.95 -4.81
CA ARG A 22 15.29 -13.73 -4.01
C ARG A 22 14.02 -12.92 -3.81
N GLY A 23 12.87 -13.58 -3.74
CA GLY A 23 11.63 -12.92 -3.33
C GLY A 23 11.78 -12.27 -1.95
N SER A 24 11.06 -11.17 -1.70
CA SER A 24 11.06 -10.51 -0.38
C SER A 24 10.75 -11.51 0.73
N GLY A 25 11.53 -11.47 1.81
CA GLY A 25 11.53 -12.47 2.88
C GLY A 25 12.34 -13.75 2.60
N ASN A 26 12.80 -13.99 1.35
CA ASN A 26 13.63 -15.13 0.96
C ASN A 26 15.00 -14.67 0.42
N THR A 27 15.67 -13.77 1.13
CA THR A 27 16.87 -13.06 0.66
C THR A 27 18.19 -13.63 1.16
N GLN A 28 18.19 -14.65 2.04
CA GLN A 28 19.41 -15.16 2.66
C GLN A 28 20.43 -15.67 1.63
N LYS A 29 19.98 -16.41 0.61
CA LYS A 29 20.89 -17.00 -0.41
C LYS A 29 21.57 -15.92 -1.25
N ILE A 30 20.85 -14.88 -1.66
CA ILE A 30 21.44 -13.78 -2.42
C ILE A 30 22.35 -12.92 -1.55
N SER A 31 22.01 -12.70 -0.29
CA SER A 31 22.88 -12.02 0.69
C SER A 31 24.20 -12.76 0.88
N ASP A 32 24.17 -14.09 1.05
CA ASP A 32 25.36 -14.93 1.18
C ASP A 32 26.20 -14.91 -0.10
N TYR A 33 25.55 -14.92 -1.26
CA TYR A 33 26.23 -14.79 -2.56
C TYR A 33 27.01 -13.48 -2.66
N LEU A 34 26.42 -12.36 -2.26
CA LEU A 34 27.06 -11.04 -2.28
C LEU A 34 28.25 -10.97 -1.31
N ALA A 35 28.12 -11.53 -0.11
CA ALA A 35 29.21 -11.63 0.84
C ALA A 35 30.38 -12.49 0.29
N GLU A 36 30.07 -13.64 -0.31
CA GLU A 36 31.08 -14.50 -0.91
C GLU A 36 31.71 -13.88 -2.18
N PHE A 37 30.94 -13.12 -2.96
CA PHE A 37 31.45 -12.34 -4.09
C PHE A 37 32.54 -11.36 -3.63
N ALA A 38 32.28 -10.58 -2.55
CA ALA A 38 33.23 -9.64 -1.99
C ALA A 38 34.48 -10.34 -1.44
N LYS A 39 34.29 -11.43 -0.70
CA LYS A 39 35.37 -12.24 -0.12
C LYS A 39 36.31 -12.81 -1.19
N LYS A 40 35.79 -13.37 -2.27
CA LYS A 40 36.58 -13.92 -3.41
C LYS A 40 37.47 -12.86 -4.07
N ARG A 41 37.08 -11.57 -3.97
CA ARG A 41 37.79 -10.42 -4.56
C ARG A 41 38.67 -9.67 -3.56
N ASN A 42 38.75 -10.16 -2.32
CA ASN A 42 39.44 -9.50 -1.20
C ASN A 42 38.93 -8.07 -0.95
N LEU A 43 37.64 -7.81 -1.18
CA LEU A 43 36.98 -6.56 -0.88
C LEU A 43 36.54 -6.55 0.59
N PHE A 44 36.58 -5.38 1.21
CA PHE A 44 35.97 -5.22 2.52
C PHE A 44 34.46 -5.35 2.40
N TYR A 45 33.82 -6.10 3.30
CA TYR A 45 32.37 -6.21 3.36
C TYR A 45 31.83 -6.42 4.77
N ILE A 46 30.58 -6.03 4.95
CA ILE A 46 29.75 -6.37 6.11
C ILE A 46 28.45 -6.97 5.59
N GLN A 47 28.04 -8.09 6.17
CA GLN A 47 26.70 -8.65 6.08
C GLN A 47 26.10 -8.51 7.48
N ASP A 48 25.02 -7.74 7.62
CA ASP A 48 24.37 -7.51 8.91
C ASP A 48 23.39 -8.63 9.28
N THR A 49 22.79 -8.52 10.46
CA THR A 49 21.83 -9.54 10.97
C THR A 49 20.50 -9.58 10.24
N LEU A 50 20.19 -8.55 9.46
CA LEU A 50 19.00 -8.51 8.60
C LEU A 50 19.27 -9.10 7.22
N GLY A 51 20.56 -9.27 6.86
CA GLY A 51 21.00 -9.73 5.55
C GLY A 51 21.39 -8.60 4.59
N ASN A 52 21.38 -7.32 5.02
CA ASN A 52 21.94 -6.24 4.20
C ASN A 52 23.45 -6.45 4.01
N VAL A 53 23.95 -6.04 2.84
CA VAL A 53 25.37 -6.16 2.52
C VAL A 53 25.96 -4.80 2.15
N ILE A 54 27.06 -4.41 2.81
CA ILE A 54 27.86 -3.25 2.46
C ILE A 54 29.21 -3.76 1.94
N ILE A 55 29.63 -3.29 0.76
CA ILE A 55 30.92 -3.66 0.15
C ILE A 55 31.69 -2.37 -0.16
N LYS A 56 33.00 -2.34 0.17
CA LYS A 56 33.85 -1.21 -0.16
C LYS A 56 34.96 -1.62 -1.11
N LYS A 57 35.30 -0.72 -2.06
CA LYS A 57 36.40 -0.87 -3.01
C LYS A 57 37.21 0.42 -3.03
N ASP A 58 38.53 0.31 -2.93
CA ASP A 58 39.43 1.45 -3.02
C ASP A 58 39.35 2.12 -4.40
N GLY A 59 39.65 3.42 -4.45
CA GLY A 59 39.72 4.17 -5.70
C GLY A 59 40.82 3.65 -6.61
N THR A 60 40.62 3.77 -7.92
CA THR A 60 41.64 3.44 -8.92
C THR A 60 42.76 4.46 -8.91
N ALA A 61 43.91 4.11 -9.54
CA ALA A 61 45.10 4.94 -9.59
C ALA A 61 44.81 6.41 -9.95
N GLY A 62 45.17 7.32 -9.05
CA GLY A 62 44.94 8.77 -9.18
C GLY A 62 43.55 9.23 -8.71
N MET A 63 42.72 8.33 -8.20
CA MET A 63 41.39 8.62 -7.64
C MET A 63 41.22 8.19 -6.18
N GLU A 64 42.27 7.66 -5.54
CA GLU A 64 42.24 7.04 -4.20
C GLU A 64 41.77 8.03 -3.12
N GLU A 65 42.20 9.31 -3.26
CA GLU A 65 41.87 10.37 -2.32
C GLU A 65 40.62 11.18 -2.69
N LYS A 66 39.89 10.73 -3.70
CA LYS A 66 38.61 11.36 -4.05
C LYS A 66 37.54 10.99 -3.03
N GLU A 67 36.52 11.88 -2.92
CA GLU A 67 35.35 11.58 -2.11
C GLU A 67 34.68 10.27 -2.56
N PRO A 68 34.39 9.34 -1.66
CA PRO A 68 33.71 8.10 -2.01
C PRO A 68 32.34 8.33 -2.62
N VAL A 69 31.95 7.47 -3.55
CA VAL A 69 30.61 7.44 -4.10
C VAL A 69 29.89 6.20 -3.57
N ILE A 70 28.67 6.41 -3.07
CA ILE A 70 27.79 5.35 -2.62
C ILE A 70 26.94 4.90 -3.81
N ILE A 71 26.85 3.59 -4.03
CA ILE A 71 25.89 2.96 -4.95
C ILE A 71 24.93 2.15 -4.10
N GLN A 72 23.63 2.37 -4.27
CA GLN A 72 22.62 1.70 -3.49
C GLN A 72 21.57 1.05 -4.40
N GLY A 73 21.16 -0.15 -4.03
CA GLY A 73 20.04 -0.90 -4.58
C GLY A 73 19.52 -1.93 -3.58
N HIS A 74 18.46 -2.66 -3.95
CA HIS A 74 17.95 -3.75 -3.13
C HIS A 74 18.08 -5.11 -3.83
N MET A 75 18.23 -6.17 -3.03
CA MET A 75 18.46 -7.51 -3.57
C MET A 75 17.20 -8.33 -3.74
N ASP A 76 16.12 -7.98 -3.04
CA ASP A 76 14.84 -8.68 -3.15
C ASP A 76 14.06 -8.27 -4.41
N MET A 77 13.00 -8.98 -4.69
CA MET A 77 12.08 -8.70 -5.79
C MET A 77 10.67 -9.12 -5.45
N VAL A 78 9.68 -8.56 -6.12
CA VAL A 78 8.31 -9.09 -6.16
C VAL A 78 8.30 -10.41 -6.88
N ALA A 79 8.17 -11.52 -6.16
CA ALA A 79 8.17 -12.87 -6.70
C ALA A 79 6.73 -13.33 -7.04
N VAL A 80 6.28 -13.08 -8.26
CA VAL A 80 4.96 -13.48 -8.78
C VAL A 80 5.08 -14.25 -10.07
N LYS A 81 4.09 -15.08 -10.37
CA LYS A 81 4.05 -15.91 -11.58
C LYS A 81 2.66 -15.96 -12.20
N GLU A 82 2.61 -16.26 -13.49
CA GLU A 82 1.38 -16.54 -14.22
C GLU A 82 0.66 -17.78 -13.65
N PRO A 83 -0.68 -17.84 -13.73
CA PRO A 83 -1.45 -18.96 -13.16
C PRO A 83 -1.08 -20.36 -13.70
N ASP A 84 -0.62 -20.44 -14.93
CA ASP A 84 -0.20 -21.66 -15.63
C ASP A 84 1.31 -21.94 -15.53
N CYS A 85 2.06 -21.10 -14.84
CA CYS A 85 3.48 -21.31 -14.60
C CYS A 85 3.69 -22.27 -13.42
N GLU A 86 4.39 -23.39 -13.66
CA GLU A 86 4.66 -24.42 -12.64
C GLU A 86 5.88 -24.09 -11.77
N LYS A 87 6.68 -23.06 -12.11
CA LYS A 87 7.91 -22.70 -11.40
C LYS A 87 7.67 -22.42 -9.92
N ASP A 88 8.53 -22.93 -9.07
CA ASP A 88 8.57 -22.60 -7.64
C ASP A 88 9.48 -21.39 -7.39
N MET A 89 8.89 -20.23 -7.17
CA MET A 89 9.60 -18.96 -6.95
C MET A 89 10.43 -18.92 -5.64
N GLU A 90 10.21 -19.89 -4.74
CA GLU A 90 10.96 -19.99 -3.48
C GLU A 90 12.29 -20.74 -3.64
N THR A 91 12.38 -21.63 -4.63
CA THR A 91 13.50 -22.56 -4.74
C THR A 91 14.21 -22.57 -6.09
N GLU A 92 13.56 -22.10 -7.17
CA GLU A 92 14.06 -22.13 -8.53
C GLU A 92 14.43 -20.74 -9.04
N GLY A 93 15.51 -20.65 -9.82
CA GLY A 93 15.90 -19.44 -10.54
C GLY A 93 14.98 -19.12 -11.72
N LEU A 94 15.14 -17.95 -12.30
CA LEU A 94 14.29 -17.46 -13.39
C LEU A 94 14.73 -17.99 -14.76
N ASP A 95 13.78 -18.19 -15.67
CA ASP A 95 14.02 -18.55 -17.06
C ASP A 95 14.03 -17.29 -17.93
N LEU A 96 15.21 -16.69 -18.08
CA LEU A 96 15.38 -15.48 -18.84
C LEU A 96 15.24 -15.69 -20.35
N ALA A 97 14.78 -14.68 -21.06
CA ALA A 97 14.75 -14.63 -22.51
C ALA A 97 14.88 -13.18 -23.01
N VAL A 98 15.24 -13.06 -24.31
CA VAL A 98 15.36 -11.76 -25.01
C VAL A 98 14.33 -11.73 -26.13
N GLN A 99 13.57 -10.64 -26.22
CA GLN A 99 12.64 -10.38 -27.29
C GLN A 99 12.77 -8.93 -27.78
N GLY A 100 13.36 -8.76 -28.96
CA GLY A 100 13.70 -7.41 -29.44
C GLY A 100 14.71 -6.74 -28.52
N ASP A 101 14.35 -5.58 -27.99
CA ASP A 101 15.19 -4.78 -27.08
C ASP A 101 14.90 -5.06 -25.60
N TYR A 102 14.07 -6.08 -25.29
CA TYR A 102 13.65 -6.41 -23.94
C TYR A 102 14.23 -7.73 -23.44
N VAL A 103 14.67 -7.74 -22.19
CA VAL A 103 14.90 -8.95 -21.40
C VAL A 103 13.64 -9.21 -20.57
N TYR A 104 13.21 -10.45 -20.48
CA TYR A 104 12.06 -10.85 -19.67
C TYR A 104 12.26 -12.24 -19.06
N ALA A 105 11.51 -12.58 -18.04
CA ALA A 105 11.42 -13.91 -17.47
C ALA A 105 10.15 -14.61 -17.98
N LYS A 106 10.23 -15.90 -18.29
CA LYS A 106 9.12 -16.67 -18.84
C LYS A 106 8.14 -17.06 -17.75
N GLY A 107 6.93 -16.50 -17.82
CA GLY A 107 5.83 -16.84 -16.91
C GLY A 107 5.99 -16.30 -15.47
N THR A 108 6.99 -15.44 -15.22
CA THR A 108 7.25 -14.88 -13.91
C THR A 108 7.61 -13.39 -13.99
N SER A 109 7.60 -12.69 -12.86
CA SER A 109 8.30 -11.40 -12.72
C SER A 109 9.79 -11.57 -13.02
N LEU A 110 10.43 -10.49 -13.54
CA LEU A 110 11.84 -10.50 -13.92
C LEU A 110 12.76 -10.12 -12.73
N GLY A 111 12.29 -9.25 -11.83
CA GLY A 111 13.13 -8.72 -10.75
C GLY A 111 14.25 -7.80 -11.23
N ALA A 112 14.07 -7.10 -12.36
CA ALA A 112 15.00 -6.07 -12.80
C ALA A 112 15.01 -4.88 -11.84
N ASP A 113 13.88 -4.61 -11.23
CA ASP A 113 13.70 -3.81 -10.03
C ASP A 113 14.00 -4.71 -8.81
N ASP A 114 15.11 -4.52 -8.06
CA ASP A 114 16.24 -3.66 -8.41
C ASP A 114 17.52 -4.49 -8.72
N GLY A 115 17.32 -5.70 -9.27
CA GLY A 115 18.42 -6.60 -9.64
C GLY A 115 19.41 -5.97 -10.63
N ILE A 116 18.96 -4.98 -11.42
CA ILE A 116 19.86 -4.30 -12.37
C ILE A 116 20.87 -3.41 -11.61
N ALA A 117 20.47 -2.73 -10.53
CA ALA A 117 21.40 -1.95 -9.71
C ALA A 117 22.42 -2.86 -9.03
N VAL A 118 21.97 -4.03 -8.54
CA VAL A 118 22.88 -5.04 -7.98
C VAL A 118 23.89 -5.48 -9.05
N ALA A 119 23.44 -5.78 -10.28
CA ALA A 119 24.33 -6.18 -11.37
C ALA A 119 25.32 -5.07 -11.75
N TYR A 120 24.90 -3.82 -11.82
CA TYR A 120 25.80 -2.67 -12.03
C TYR A 120 26.86 -2.55 -10.93
N ALA A 121 26.43 -2.67 -9.68
CA ALA A 121 27.34 -2.60 -8.54
C ALA A 121 28.38 -3.72 -8.58
N LEU A 122 27.95 -4.96 -8.85
CA LEU A 122 28.86 -6.10 -8.99
C LEU A 122 29.83 -5.92 -10.15
N ALA A 123 29.38 -5.44 -11.31
CA ALA A 123 30.22 -5.18 -12.46
C ALA A 123 31.30 -4.12 -12.16
N LEU A 124 30.97 -3.04 -11.46
CA LEU A 124 31.91 -2.00 -11.03
C LEU A 124 32.90 -2.54 -9.97
N LEU A 125 32.41 -3.32 -9.03
CA LEU A 125 33.26 -3.94 -8.00
C LEU A 125 34.25 -4.97 -8.59
N ASP A 126 33.85 -5.71 -9.63
CA ASP A 126 34.71 -6.68 -10.32
C ASP A 126 35.69 -6.03 -11.30
N SER A 127 35.33 -4.86 -11.86
CA SER A 127 36.11 -4.19 -12.91
C SER A 127 37.53 -3.85 -12.45
N LYS A 128 38.48 -4.01 -13.39
CA LYS A 128 39.89 -3.58 -13.23
C LYS A 128 40.23 -2.39 -14.13
N ASP A 129 39.37 -2.09 -15.11
CA ASP A 129 39.67 -1.16 -16.19
C ASP A 129 38.83 0.13 -16.14
N ILE A 130 37.76 0.15 -15.34
CA ILE A 130 36.90 1.34 -15.18
C ILE A 130 37.50 2.24 -14.11
N PRO A 131 37.95 3.47 -14.43
CA PRO A 131 38.41 4.41 -13.42
C PRO A 131 37.24 4.85 -12.51
N HIS A 132 37.45 4.80 -11.20
CA HIS A 132 36.45 5.19 -10.22
C HIS A 132 37.08 5.73 -8.92
N PRO A 133 36.42 6.66 -8.19
CA PRO A 133 36.78 7.00 -6.82
C PRO A 133 36.54 5.80 -5.89
N PRO A 134 36.88 5.86 -4.61
CA PRO A 134 36.45 4.83 -3.65
C PRO A 134 34.95 4.59 -3.78
N LEU A 135 34.53 3.32 -3.80
CA LEU A 135 33.14 2.90 -3.89
C LEU A 135 32.66 2.33 -2.56
N GLU A 136 31.47 2.73 -2.16
CA GLU A 136 30.73 2.19 -1.04
C GLU A 136 29.39 1.66 -1.57
N VAL A 137 29.26 0.35 -1.69
CA VAL A 137 28.04 -0.30 -2.24
C VAL A 137 27.17 -0.76 -1.09
N ILE A 138 25.91 -0.38 -1.12
CA ILE A 138 24.87 -0.78 -0.16
C ILE A 138 23.82 -1.59 -0.92
N ILE A 139 23.60 -2.82 -0.50
CA ILE A 139 22.54 -3.66 -1.05
C ILE A 139 21.63 -4.09 0.10
N THR A 140 20.40 -3.62 0.08
CA THR A 140 19.42 -3.83 1.15
C THR A 140 18.48 -5.01 0.87
N VAL A 141 17.82 -5.51 1.90
CA VAL A 141 16.78 -6.55 1.85
C VAL A 141 15.41 -5.94 2.04
N ASP A 142 14.36 -6.64 1.55
CA ASP A 142 12.95 -6.41 1.85
C ASP A 142 12.49 -4.96 1.61
N GLU A 143 12.96 -4.36 0.50
CA GLU A 143 12.51 -3.04 0.03
C GLU A 143 11.03 -3.11 -0.32
N GLU A 144 10.63 -4.06 -1.16
CA GLU A 144 9.32 -4.26 -1.75
C GLU A 144 8.19 -4.50 -0.73
N THR A 145 8.55 -4.93 0.47
CA THR A 145 7.62 -5.18 1.57
C THR A 145 7.62 -4.09 2.63
N GLY A 146 8.47 -3.06 2.47
CA GLY A 146 8.45 -1.90 3.36
C GLY A 146 9.79 -1.32 3.77
N MET A 147 10.84 -1.53 3.00
CA MET A 147 12.19 -1.00 3.26
C MET A 147 12.78 -1.46 4.60
N PHE A 148 12.49 -2.70 5.02
CA PHE A 148 12.92 -3.18 6.33
C PHE A 148 14.44 -3.22 6.47
N GLY A 149 15.16 -3.61 5.42
CA GLY A 149 16.62 -3.58 5.40
C GLY A 149 17.15 -2.17 5.57
N ALA A 150 16.64 -1.22 4.79
CA ALA A 150 17.07 0.17 4.83
C ALA A 150 16.79 0.87 6.18
N GLN A 151 15.72 0.46 6.89
CA GLN A 151 15.41 0.99 8.23
C GLN A 151 16.34 0.48 9.32
N GLY A 152 16.91 -0.71 9.16
CA GLY A 152 17.73 -1.37 10.19
C GLY A 152 19.23 -1.32 9.96
N ILE A 153 19.68 -0.93 8.76
CA ILE A 153 21.10 -0.94 8.41
C ILE A 153 21.91 0.15 9.16
N ASP A 154 23.11 -0.19 9.64
CA ASP A 154 24.05 0.78 10.21
C ASP A 154 24.92 1.39 9.10
N LEU A 155 24.71 2.67 8.82
CA LEU A 155 25.44 3.45 7.82
C LEU A 155 26.59 4.28 8.42
N SER A 156 26.87 4.17 9.72
CA SER A 156 27.86 4.99 10.43
C SER A 156 29.29 4.88 9.88
N MET A 157 29.58 3.78 9.20
CA MET A 157 30.89 3.51 8.61
C MET A 157 31.10 4.13 7.22
N LEU A 158 30.06 4.68 6.60
CA LEU A 158 30.14 5.29 5.26
C LEU A 158 30.77 6.67 5.34
N GLN A 159 31.50 7.02 4.31
CA GLN A 159 32.21 8.32 4.17
C GLN A 159 31.67 9.12 2.98
N GLY A 160 31.10 8.47 1.98
CA GLY A 160 30.51 9.10 0.81
C GLY A 160 29.34 10.03 1.15
N LYS A 161 29.27 11.15 0.46
CA LYS A 161 28.19 12.14 0.56
C LYS A 161 27.32 12.21 -0.70
N LYS A 162 27.72 11.47 -1.73
CA LYS A 162 26.98 11.32 -2.98
C LYS A 162 26.53 9.89 -3.11
N MET A 163 25.24 9.70 -3.26
CA MET A 163 24.65 8.37 -3.42
C MET A 163 23.94 8.31 -4.77
N LEU A 164 24.19 7.24 -5.49
CA LEU A 164 23.45 6.85 -6.69
C LEU A 164 22.55 5.67 -6.29
N ASN A 165 21.26 5.93 -6.22
CA ASN A 165 20.22 4.91 -6.12
C ASN A 165 19.71 4.65 -7.54
N ILE A 166 19.73 3.39 -7.97
CA ILE A 166 19.37 3.01 -9.35
C ILE A 166 18.06 2.21 -9.34
N ASP A 167 17.11 2.71 -8.58
CA ASP A 167 15.80 2.12 -8.32
C ASP A 167 14.69 3.03 -8.89
N SER A 168 14.93 3.56 -10.09
CA SER A 168 13.98 4.44 -10.78
C SER A 168 13.59 3.84 -12.13
N GLU A 169 12.28 3.69 -12.36
CA GLU A 169 11.71 3.06 -13.57
C GLU A 169 11.65 4.00 -14.79
N LYS A 170 11.85 5.32 -14.57
CA LYS A 170 11.70 6.29 -15.63
C LYS A 170 13.05 6.67 -16.22
N GLU A 171 13.16 6.54 -17.54
CA GLU A 171 14.28 7.05 -18.31
C GLU A 171 14.33 8.59 -18.28
N ASP A 172 15.52 9.14 -18.33
CA ASP A 172 15.78 10.60 -18.39
C ASP A 172 15.29 11.42 -17.19
N GLU A 173 14.88 10.77 -16.09
CA GLU A 173 14.48 11.44 -14.85
C GLU A 173 15.48 11.16 -13.70
N LEU A 174 15.88 12.21 -12.99
CA LEU A 174 16.60 12.10 -11.72
C LEU A 174 15.66 12.48 -10.56
N THR A 175 15.26 11.49 -9.78
CA THR A 175 14.48 11.74 -8.57
C THR A 175 15.41 12.23 -7.45
N VAL A 176 15.26 13.50 -7.05
CA VAL A 176 16.14 14.13 -6.05
C VAL A 176 15.55 14.20 -4.65
N ALA A 177 14.26 13.91 -4.51
CA ALA A 177 13.56 13.87 -3.22
C ALA A 177 12.27 13.04 -3.34
N CYS A 178 11.82 12.52 -2.22
CA CYS A 178 10.53 11.83 -2.11
C CYS A 178 9.76 12.29 -0.86
N ALA A 179 8.45 12.07 -0.85
CA ALA A 179 7.63 12.30 0.33
C ALA A 179 7.92 11.25 1.39
N GLY A 180 7.99 11.67 2.65
CA GLY A 180 8.06 10.74 3.77
C GLY A 180 6.75 9.98 3.94
N GLY A 181 6.82 8.68 4.22
CA GLY A 181 5.67 7.81 4.48
C GLY A 181 5.37 7.65 5.98
N LEU A 182 4.14 7.25 6.28
CA LEU A 182 3.70 6.79 7.58
C LEU A 182 2.54 5.81 7.39
N ARG A 183 2.59 4.65 8.06
CA ARG A 183 1.48 3.69 8.07
C ARG A 183 0.71 3.81 9.36
N VAL A 184 -0.62 3.77 9.27
CA VAL A 184 -1.52 3.74 10.42
C VAL A 184 -2.35 2.46 10.32
N TYR A 185 -2.29 1.64 11.36
CA TYR A 185 -3.15 0.47 11.52
C TYR A 185 -4.16 0.73 12.62
N ALA A 186 -5.42 0.52 12.30
CA ALA A 186 -6.52 0.72 13.22
C ALA A 186 -7.24 -0.62 13.43
N ASN A 187 -7.27 -1.09 14.68
CA ASN A 187 -7.87 -2.36 15.04
C ASN A 187 -8.94 -2.12 16.11
N TRP A 188 -10.13 -2.73 15.91
CA TRP A 188 -11.22 -2.62 16.87
C TRP A 188 -11.67 -4.01 17.33
N GLN A 189 -11.64 -4.23 18.63
CA GLN A 189 -12.39 -5.31 19.25
C GLN A 189 -13.86 -4.94 19.20
N VAL A 190 -14.68 -5.81 18.64
CA VAL A 190 -16.11 -5.61 18.44
C VAL A 190 -16.90 -6.79 19.00
N ALA A 191 -18.12 -6.51 19.49
CA ALA A 191 -19.05 -7.54 19.90
C ALA A 191 -19.80 -8.11 18.69
N TYR A 192 -20.26 -9.34 18.83
CA TYR A 192 -21.06 -10.03 17.81
C TYR A 192 -22.38 -10.47 18.42
N THR A 193 -23.45 -10.38 17.62
CA THR A 193 -24.81 -10.76 18.00
C THR A 193 -25.41 -11.73 16.99
N GLU A 194 -26.29 -12.59 17.43
CA GLU A 194 -27.05 -13.52 16.58
C GLU A 194 -27.89 -12.78 15.55
N ILE A 195 -27.88 -13.24 14.32
CA ILE A 195 -28.63 -12.64 13.22
C ILE A 195 -30.01 -13.27 12.99
N GLY A 196 -30.28 -14.43 13.61
CA GLY A 196 -31.54 -15.17 13.45
C GLY A 196 -31.74 -15.67 12.01
N ASP A 197 -32.98 -15.68 11.55
CA ASP A 197 -33.38 -16.23 10.25
C ASP A 197 -33.24 -15.22 9.08
N LYS A 198 -32.36 -14.19 9.22
CA LYS A 198 -32.12 -13.20 8.18
C LYS A 198 -31.42 -13.83 6.97
N GLU A 199 -31.88 -13.51 5.76
CA GLU A 199 -31.16 -13.91 4.54
C GLU A 199 -29.81 -13.19 4.42
N GLN A 200 -28.81 -13.89 3.86
CA GLN A 200 -27.46 -13.37 3.74
C GLN A 200 -27.05 -13.13 2.29
N TYR A 201 -26.39 -12.01 2.08
CA TYR A 201 -25.95 -11.55 0.77
C TYR A 201 -24.49 -11.08 0.83
N VAL A 202 -23.83 -11.11 -0.31
CA VAL A 202 -22.55 -10.43 -0.54
C VAL A 202 -22.81 -9.17 -1.36
N VAL A 203 -22.41 -8.03 -0.86
CA VAL A 203 -22.42 -6.77 -1.60
C VAL A 203 -20.98 -6.41 -1.97
N THR A 204 -20.77 -6.03 -3.24
CA THR A 204 -19.43 -5.71 -3.76
C THR A 204 -19.47 -4.38 -4.51
N VAL A 205 -18.62 -3.44 -4.10
CA VAL A 205 -18.30 -2.22 -4.87
C VAL A 205 -17.09 -2.55 -5.74
N TYR A 206 -17.18 -2.37 -7.05
CA TYR A 206 -16.13 -2.78 -7.99
C TYR A 206 -16.11 -1.93 -9.27
N GLY A 207 -15.14 -2.21 -10.14
CA GLY A 207 -14.99 -1.52 -11.43
C GLY A 207 -14.30 -0.16 -11.32
N LEU A 208 -13.70 0.14 -10.18
CA LEU A 208 -12.86 1.32 -10.00
C LEU A 208 -11.48 1.11 -10.64
N LYS A 209 -10.81 2.20 -10.99
CA LYS A 209 -9.49 2.13 -11.64
C LYS A 209 -8.37 1.72 -10.68
N GLY A 210 -8.48 2.09 -9.39
CA GLY A 210 -7.40 1.86 -8.44
C GLY A 210 -6.13 2.62 -8.81
N GLY A 211 -4.97 2.08 -8.46
CA GLY A 211 -3.65 2.62 -8.82
C GLY A 211 -2.71 2.79 -7.65
N HIS A 212 -1.49 3.27 -7.90
CA HIS A 212 -0.46 3.46 -6.88
C HIS A 212 -0.72 4.71 -6.05
N SER A 213 -0.88 4.56 -4.72
CA SER A 213 -1.25 5.66 -3.81
C SER A 213 -0.17 6.75 -3.66
N GLY A 214 1.05 6.49 -4.07
CA GLY A 214 2.12 7.50 -4.08
C GLY A 214 2.13 8.34 -5.34
N VAL A 215 2.06 7.71 -6.50
CA VAL A 215 2.23 8.34 -7.81
C VAL A 215 0.90 8.87 -8.38
N GLU A 216 -0.19 8.12 -8.18
CA GLU A 216 -1.47 8.38 -8.84
C GLU A 216 -2.55 8.95 -7.91
N ILE A 217 -2.25 9.18 -6.62
CA ILE A 217 -3.22 9.75 -5.67
C ILE A 217 -3.73 11.13 -6.11
N GLY A 218 -2.88 11.90 -6.81
CA GLY A 218 -3.21 13.21 -7.38
C GLY A 218 -4.28 13.16 -8.48
N LEU A 219 -4.55 11.99 -9.06
CA LEU A 219 -5.62 11.81 -10.03
C LEU A 219 -7.01 11.85 -9.38
N GLY A 220 -7.06 11.75 -8.05
CA GLY A 220 -8.28 11.85 -7.25
C GLY A 220 -9.28 10.75 -7.62
N ARG A 221 -8.83 9.49 -7.70
CA ARG A 221 -9.67 8.32 -7.94
C ARG A 221 -10.47 7.96 -6.71
N ALA A 222 -11.61 7.31 -6.89
CA ALA A 222 -12.41 6.78 -5.80
C ALA A 222 -11.70 5.64 -5.06
N ASN A 223 -12.06 5.45 -3.81
CA ASN A 223 -11.53 4.39 -2.95
C ASN A 223 -12.67 3.43 -2.59
N ALA A 224 -12.56 2.17 -3.01
CA ALA A 224 -13.62 1.18 -2.84
C ALA A 224 -13.97 0.94 -1.36
N ASN A 225 -12.99 1.00 -0.44
CA ASN A 225 -13.24 0.85 0.99
C ASN A 225 -14.13 1.98 1.53
N LYS A 226 -13.90 3.21 1.09
CA LYS A 226 -14.74 4.38 1.48
C LYS A 226 -16.16 4.20 0.98
N LEU A 227 -16.33 3.88 -0.31
CA LEU A 227 -17.65 3.68 -0.90
C LEU A 227 -18.41 2.50 -0.29
N LEU A 228 -17.71 1.41 0.02
CA LEU A 228 -18.32 0.28 0.73
C LEU A 228 -18.80 0.68 2.14
N CYS A 229 -17.98 1.39 2.90
CA CYS A 229 -18.37 1.85 4.24
C CYS A 229 -19.59 2.78 4.20
N GLU A 230 -19.67 3.68 3.22
CA GLU A 230 -20.81 4.55 3.01
C GLU A 230 -22.08 3.76 2.65
N LEU A 231 -21.97 2.82 1.72
CA LEU A 231 -23.06 1.93 1.34
C LEU A 231 -23.58 1.13 2.55
N LEU A 232 -22.68 0.50 3.31
CA LEU A 232 -23.05 -0.31 4.48
C LEU A 232 -23.73 0.52 5.57
N TYR A 233 -23.24 1.73 5.81
CA TYR A 233 -23.84 2.66 6.75
C TYR A 233 -25.29 3.00 6.37
N LEU A 234 -25.55 3.29 5.09
CA LEU A 234 -26.89 3.54 4.58
C LEU A 234 -27.79 2.31 4.65
N MET A 235 -27.27 1.14 4.28
CA MET A 235 -28.03 -0.11 4.31
C MET A 235 -28.45 -0.49 5.73
N GLU A 236 -27.56 -0.35 6.71
CA GLU A 236 -27.89 -0.65 8.11
C GLU A 236 -28.98 0.30 8.62
N ARG A 237 -28.84 1.57 8.31
CA ARG A 237 -29.75 2.61 8.77
C ARG A 237 -31.16 2.47 8.18
N GLU A 238 -31.29 2.15 6.89
CA GLU A 238 -32.57 2.14 6.17
C GLU A 238 -33.27 0.77 6.21
N LEU A 239 -32.52 -0.32 6.30
CA LEU A 239 -33.03 -1.68 6.13
C LEU A 239 -32.62 -2.64 7.26
N ASP A 240 -32.11 -2.15 8.40
CA ASP A 240 -31.65 -2.99 9.52
C ASP A 240 -30.70 -4.11 9.05
N VAL A 241 -29.74 -3.77 8.20
CA VAL A 241 -28.72 -4.69 7.73
C VAL A 241 -27.71 -4.94 8.82
N ARG A 242 -27.26 -6.19 8.95
CA ARG A 242 -26.17 -6.58 9.87
C ARG A 242 -24.95 -6.99 9.06
N VAL A 243 -23.80 -6.44 9.37
CA VAL A 243 -22.55 -6.75 8.65
C VAL A 243 -21.85 -7.93 9.31
N ILE A 244 -21.43 -8.89 8.49
CA ILE A 244 -20.81 -10.15 8.92
C ILE A 244 -19.31 -10.13 8.63
N THR A 245 -18.93 -9.78 7.39
CA THR A 245 -17.53 -9.64 6.95
C THR A 245 -17.33 -8.36 6.21
N MET A 246 -16.09 -7.88 6.17
CA MET A 246 -15.65 -6.81 5.27
C MET A 246 -14.27 -7.16 4.73
N ASP A 247 -14.05 -6.94 3.44
CA ASP A 247 -12.76 -7.18 2.81
C ASP A 247 -12.54 -6.21 1.66
N GLY A 248 -11.41 -5.49 1.65
CA GLY A 248 -11.06 -4.56 0.59
C GLY A 248 -9.64 -4.04 0.66
N GLY A 249 -9.00 -3.98 -0.51
CA GLY A 249 -7.60 -3.63 -0.67
C GLY A 249 -6.64 -4.73 -0.20
N THR A 250 -5.55 -4.92 -0.94
CA THR A 250 -4.58 -6.00 -0.69
C THR A 250 -3.20 -5.50 -0.28
N LYS A 251 -2.85 -4.27 -0.64
CA LYS A 251 -1.54 -3.65 -0.39
C LYS A 251 -1.71 -2.22 0.13
N ASP A 252 -0.82 -1.79 1.00
CA ASP A 252 -0.85 -0.46 1.62
C ASP A 252 -0.55 0.68 0.63
N ASN A 253 0.18 0.40 -0.43
CA ASN A 253 0.51 1.36 -1.48
C ASN A 253 -0.46 1.37 -2.68
N VAL A 254 -1.56 0.62 -2.61
CA VAL A 254 -2.57 0.55 -3.67
C VAL A 254 -3.86 1.27 -3.26
N ILE A 255 -4.46 2.06 -4.15
CA ILE A 255 -5.81 2.61 -4.00
C ILE A 255 -6.79 1.46 -4.27
N PRO A 256 -7.62 1.05 -3.30
CA PRO A 256 -8.55 -0.06 -3.49
C PRO A 256 -9.53 0.17 -4.65
N HIS A 257 -9.57 -0.77 -5.58
CA HIS A 257 -10.46 -0.75 -6.75
C HIS A 257 -11.68 -1.65 -6.59
N GLU A 258 -11.67 -2.50 -5.57
CA GLU A 258 -12.77 -3.38 -5.18
C GLU A 258 -12.82 -3.51 -3.65
N ALA A 259 -14.04 -3.60 -3.12
CA ALA A 259 -14.28 -3.93 -1.72
C ALA A 259 -15.64 -4.64 -1.60
N LYS A 260 -15.74 -5.61 -0.69
CA LYS A 260 -16.95 -6.42 -0.49
C LYS A 260 -17.28 -6.60 1.00
N ALA A 261 -18.54 -6.89 1.26
CA ALA A 261 -19.01 -7.27 2.59
C ALA A 261 -20.05 -8.37 2.48
N GLN A 262 -20.05 -9.30 3.43
CA GLN A 262 -21.19 -10.15 3.64
C GLN A 262 -22.11 -9.54 4.68
N ILE A 263 -23.41 -9.55 4.40
CA ILE A 263 -24.44 -8.92 5.20
C ILE A 263 -25.61 -9.89 5.45
N ALA A 264 -26.33 -9.67 6.56
CA ALA A 264 -27.61 -10.31 6.84
C ALA A 264 -28.71 -9.25 6.86
N CYS A 265 -29.85 -9.51 6.24
CA CYS A 265 -30.95 -8.58 6.15
C CYS A 265 -32.31 -9.30 6.28
N GLY A 266 -33.24 -8.68 7.02
CA GLY A 266 -34.62 -9.13 7.12
C GLY A 266 -35.56 -8.54 6.06
N ALA A 267 -35.09 -7.50 5.34
CA ALA A 267 -35.84 -6.90 4.23
C ALA A 267 -35.82 -7.81 3.00
N LYS A 268 -36.79 -7.60 2.09
CA LYS A 268 -36.85 -8.33 0.82
C LYS A 268 -35.69 -7.95 -0.09
N GLU A 269 -35.25 -8.88 -0.91
CA GLU A 269 -34.15 -8.67 -1.87
C GLU A 269 -34.45 -7.49 -2.83
N GLU A 270 -35.72 -7.26 -3.20
CA GLU A 270 -36.12 -6.13 -4.04
C GLU A 270 -35.89 -4.77 -3.35
N GLU A 271 -36.07 -4.69 -2.02
CA GLU A 271 -35.85 -3.48 -1.25
C GLU A 271 -34.34 -3.17 -1.14
N LEU A 272 -33.52 -4.21 -0.92
CA LEU A 272 -32.07 -4.12 -0.99
C LEU A 272 -31.59 -3.62 -2.36
N LYS A 273 -32.07 -4.23 -3.45
CA LYS A 273 -31.72 -3.84 -4.82
C LYS A 273 -32.16 -2.40 -5.13
N LYS A 274 -33.32 -1.97 -4.63
CA LYS A 274 -33.79 -0.60 -4.81
C LYS A 274 -32.85 0.40 -4.13
N LEU A 275 -32.49 0.18 -2.87
CA LEU A 275 -31.57 1.05 -2.12
C LEU A 275 -30.19 1.07 -2.80
N ILE A 276 -29.63 -0.10 -3.13
CA ILE A 276 -28.35 -0.20 -3.83
C ILE A 276 -28.39 0.58 -5.16
N GLY A 277 -29.47 0.47 -5.94
CA GLY A 277 -29.60 1.20 -7.20
C GLY A 277 -29.61 2.72 -7.02
N VAL A 278 -30.21 3.23 -5.95
CA VAL A 278 -30.17 4.66 -5.60
C VAL A 278 -28.76 5.09 -5.26
N VAL A 279 -28.08 4.35 -4.39
CA VAL A 279 -26.71 4.66 -3.96
C VAL A 279 -25.71 4.53 -5.11
N GLU A 280 -25.84 3.49 -5.94
CA GLU A 280 -24.99 3.31 -7.13
C GLU A 280 -25.12 4.48 -8.11
N ASN A 281 -26.34 4.97 -8.35
CA ASN A 281 -26.57 6.12 -9.22
C ASN A 281 -25.91 7.38 -8.63
N SER A 282 -26.04 7.62 -7.34
CA SER A 282 -25.39 8.74 -6.66
C SER A 282 -23.86 8.66 -6.79
N PHE A 283 -23.26 7.50 -6.53
CA PHE A 283 -21.82 7.29 -6.70
C PHE A 283 -21.37 7.48 -8.15
N ARG A 284 -22.15 6.99 -9.11
CA ARG A 284 -21.85 7.18 -10.53
C ARG A 284 -21.91 8.63 -10.96
N GLU A 285 -22.85 9.42 -10.45
CA GLU A 285 -22.93 10.86 -10.71
C GLU A 285 -21.72 11.60 -10.12
N GLU A 286 -21.39 11.35 -8.87
CA GLU A 286 -20.23 11.95 -8.20
C GLU A 286 -18.93 11.63 -8.91
N TRP A 287 -18.73 10.37 -9.27
CA TRP A 287 -17.48 9.87 -9.84
C TRP A 287 -17.47 9.74 -11.38
N ALA A 288 -18.49 10.25 -12.08
CA ALA A 288 -18.72 10.06 -13.52
C ALA A 288 -17.48 10.32 -14.40
N LYS A 289 -16.70 11.37 -14.07
CA LYS A 289 -15.52 11.77 -14.85
C LYS A 289 -14.29 10.89 -14.61
N LYS A 290 -14.21 10.23 -13.45
CA LYS A 290 -13.02 9.53 -12.99
C LYS A 290 -13.19 8.00 -13.00
N GLU A 291 -14.39 7.51 -12.65
CA GLU A 291 -14.67 6.10 -12.41
C GLU A 291 -15.86 5.60 -13.26
N SER A 292 -15.71 5.65 -14.57
CA SER A 292 -16.77 5.24 -15.51
C SER A 292 -17.20 3.76 -15.39
N GLY A 293 -16.38 2.92 -14.77
CA GLY A 293 -16.64 1.50 -14.56
C GLY A 293 -17.29 1.15 -13.21
N LEU A 294 -17.51 2.14 -12.32
CA LEU A 294 -18.06 1.91 -10.98
C LEU A 294 -19.40 1.19 -11.03
N GLN A 295 -19.53 0.12 -10.27
CA GLN A 295 -20.73 -0.70 -10.14
C GLN A 295 -20.85 -1.26 -8.70
N ILE A 296 -22.09 -1.58 -8.31
CA ILE A 296 -22.38 -2.30 -7.07
C ILE A 296 -23.13 -3.59 -7.43
N ARG A 297 -22.65 -4.71 -6.92
CA ARG A 297 -23.27 -6.03 -7.14
C ARG A 297 -23.81 -6.58 -5.83
N LEU A 298 -24.99 -7.21 -5.87
CA LEU A 298 -25.61 -7.96 -4.77
C LEU A 298 -25.80 -9.40 -5.20
N GLU A 299 -25.26 -10.34 -4.45
CA GLU A 299 -25.38 -11.77 -4.71
C GLU A 299 -25.80 -12.49 -3.44
N LYS A 300 -26.51 -13.63 -3.54
CA LYS A 300 -26.79 -14.47 -2.37
C LYS A 300 -25.48 -15.07 -1.86
N ALA A 301 -25.30 -15.05 -0.54
CA ALA A 301 -24.12 -15.61 0.08
C ALA A 301 -24.13 -17.14 0.01
N GLU A 302 -23.04 -17.73 -0.47
CA GLU A 302 -22.86 -19.19 -0.47
C GLU A 302 -22.59 -19.72 0.93
N LYS A 303 -21.73 -19.04 1.69
CA LYS A 303 -21.40 -19.39 3.08
C LYS A 303 -22.32 -18.64 4.02
N GLN A 304 -22.90 -19.36 4.99
CA GLN A 304 -23.81 -18.80 5.98
C GLN A 304 -23.11 -18.70 7.34
N TYR A 305 -23.45 -17.66 8.09
CA TYR A 305 -22.92 -17.40 9.42
C TYR A 305 -24.06 -17.15 10.40
N GLU A 306 -23.81 -17.39 11.69
CA GLU A 306 -24.82 -17.25 12.75
C GLU A 306 -24.80 -15.86 13.39
N LYS A 307 -23.66 -15.15 13.31
CA LYS A 307 -23.45 -13.87 13.99
C LYS A 307 -22.96 -12.78 13.04
N ALA A 308 -23.30 -11.56 13.40
CA ALA A 308 -22.83 -10.33 12.78
C ALA A 308 -22.29 -9.36 13.83
N ILE A 309 -21.57 -8.33 13.41
CA ILE A 309 -21.13 -7.25 14.31
C ILE A 309 -22.34 -6.63 15.03
N ASP A 310 -22.20 -6.34 16.32
CA ASP A 310 -23.20 -5.60 17.08
C ASP A 310 -23.45 -4.20 16.49
N ALA A 311 -24.71 -3.79 16.42
CA ALA A 311 -25.08 -2.53 15.77
C ALA A 311 -24.35 -1.31 16.36
N SER A 312 -24.15 -1.25 17.67
CA SER A 312 -23.46 -0.13 18.31
C SER A 312 -21.98 -0.08 17.97
N ASP A 313 -21.34 -1.24 17.86
CA ASP A 313 -19.95 -1.35 17.44
C ASP A 313 -19.80 -1.07 15.94
N PHE A 314 -20.75 -1.53 15.12
CA PHE A 314 -20.81 -1.19 13.70
C PHE A 314 -20.85 0.32 13.49
N PHE A 315 -21.78 1.03 14.14
CA PHE A 315 -21.84 2.50 14.02
C PHE A 315 -20.56 3.21 14.47
N ARG A 316 -19.94 2.73 15.54
CA ARG A 316 -18.66 3.27 16.02
C ARG A 316 -17.55 3.12 14.99
N VAL A 317 -17.43 1.94 14.38
CA VAL A 317 -16.41 1.63 13.38
C VAL A 317 -16.69 2.38 12.07
N MET A 318 -17.95 2.39 11.62
CA MET A 318 -18.33 3.11 10.39
C MET A 318 -18.15 4.61 10.53
N SER A 319 -18.51 5.22 11.67
CA SER A 319 -18.26 6.63 11.92
C SER A 319 -16.79 7.00 11.75
N PHE A 320 -15.89 6.14 12.27
CA PHE A 320 -14.46 6.35 12.06
C PHE A 320 -14.08 6.26 10.57
N PHE A 321 -14.53 5.23 9.84
CA PHE A 321 -14.18 5.06 8.43
C PHE A 321 -14.75 6.15 7.53
N LEU A 322 -15.95 6.63 7.80
CA LEU A 322 -16.57 7.71 7.05
C LEU A 322 -15.83 9.04 7.25
N GLU A 323 -15.38 9.33 8.48
CA GLU A 323 -14.69 10.55 8.83
C GLU A 323 -13.17 10.50 8.57
N ALA A 324 -12.56 9.30 8.54
CA ALA A 324 -11.15 9.16 8.26
C ALA A 324 -10.81 9.85 6.92
N PRO A 325 -9.84 10.78 6.90
CA PRO A 325 -9.46 11.44 5.67
C PRO A 325 -8.99 10.43 4.63
N ASN A 326 -9.20 10.73 3.34
CA ASN A 326 -8.72 9.93 2.23
C ASN A 326 -8.38 10.82 1.03
N GLY A 327 -7.45 10.39 0.17
CA GLY A 327 -7.03 11.16 -1.00
C GLY A 327 -6.06 12.29 -0.68
N VAL A 328 -6.00 13.28 -1.57
CA VAL A 328 -5.14 14.46 -1.44
C VAL A 328 -5.63 15.35 -0.30
N GLN A 329 -4.75 15.69 0.63
CA GLN A 329 -5.03 16.58 1.76
C GLN A 329 -4.43 17.97 1.58
N ALA A 330 -3.32 18.08 0.85
CA ALA A 330 -2.70 19.36 0.50
C ALA A 330 -1.88 19.23 -0.78
N MET A 331 -1.89 20.27 -1.59
CA MET A 331 -1.00 20.45 -2.72
C MET A 331 0.19 21.30 -2.30
N SER A 332 1.35 21.07 -2.91
CA SER A 332 2.55 21.88 -2.69
C SER A 332 2.31 23.34 -3.06
N ARG A 333 2.76 24.23 -2.19
CA ARG A 333 2.70 25.69 -2.45
C ARG A 333 3.84 26.15 -3.36
N ASP A 334 4.95 25.43 -3.32
CA ASP A 334 6.20 25.79 -4.01
C ASP A 334 6.30 25.15 -5.40
N LEU A 335 5.69 23.96 -5.57
CA LEU A 335 5.74 23.17 -6.81
C LEU A 335 4.30 22.91 -7.31
N PRO A 336 3.80 23.71 -8.27
CA PRO A 336 2.46 23.53 -8.83
C PRO A 336 2.25 22.12 -9.40
N GLY A 337 1.12 21.50 -9.05
CA GLY A 337 0.76 20.15 -9.50
C GLY A 337 1.32 19.02 -8.66
N LEU A 338 2.23 19.28 -7.72
CA LEU A 338 2.76 18.28 -6.81
C LEU A 338 1.85 18.12 -5.57
N VAL A 339 1.50 16.89 -5.23
CA VAL A 339 0.81 16.57 -3.98
C VAL A 339 1.80 16.68 -2.82
N GLU A 340 1.53 17.57 -1.85
CA GLU A 340 2.33 17.70 -0.63
C GLU A 340 1.97 16.61 0.39
N THR A 341 0.67 16.44 0.65
CA THR A 341 0.16 15.57 1.70
C THR A 341 -1.03 14.77 1.20
N SER A 342 -1.01 13.49 1.43
CA SER A 342 -2.09 12.57 1.05
C SER A 342 -2.27 11.43 2.05
N LEU A 343 -3.45 10.79 2.00
CA LEU A 343 -3.75 9.60 2.77
C LEU A 343 -4.55 8.63 1.89
N ASN A 344 -4.24 7.35 1.97
CA ASN A 344 -4.97 6.27 1.31
C ASN A 344 -5.53 5.31 2.36
N PHE A 345 -6.83 5.08 2.37
CA PHE A 345 -7.46 3.98 3.11
C PHE A 345 -7.20 2.68 2.35
N ALA A 346 -6.07 2.04 2.65
CA ALA A 346 -5.49 1.01 1.81
C ALA A 346 -6.13 -0.37 1.99
N THR A 347 -6.35 -0.79 3.24
CA THR A 347 -6.88 -2.14 3.53
C THR A 347 -7.98 -2.08 4.57
N LEU A 348 -8.98 -2.95 4.41
CA LEU A 348 -10.08 -3.17 5.33
C LEU A 348 -10.32 -4.67 5.42
N HIS A 349 -10.34 -5.22 6.62
CA HIS A 349 -10.57 -6.63 6.84
C HIS A 349 -11.35 -6.89 8.14
N MET A 350 -12.36 -7.74 8.06
CA MET A 350 -13.11 -8.26 9.17
C MET A 350 -13.66 -9.64 8.82
N GLU A 351 -13.19 -10.66 9.51
CA GLU A 351 -13.77 -12.00 9.50
C GLU A 351 -14.75 -12.17 10.66
N PRO A 352 -15.68 -13.13 10.57
CA PRO A 352 -16.68 -13.36 11.64
C PRO A 352 -16.02 -13.69 12.98
N GLU A 353 -16.47 -13.00 14.01
CA GLU A 353 -15.97 -13.12 15.39
C GLU A 353 -14.51 -12.68 15.59
N GLU A 354 -13.93 -11.99 14.59
CA GLU A 354 -12.62 -11.38 14.71
C GLU A 354 -12.70 -9.86 14.92
N GLU A 355 -11.55 -9.22 15.15
CA GLU A 355 -11.43 -7.77 15.20
C GLU A 355 -11.57 -7.15 13.81
N VAL A 356 -12.04 -5.91 13.75
CA VAL A 356 -11.98 -5.11 12.51
C VAL A 356 -10.59 -4.52 12.37
N LYS A 357 -9.97 -4.73 11.22
CA LYS A 357 -8.62 -4.27 10.90
C LYS A 357 -8.65 -3.30 9.71
N ALA A 358 -7.98 -2.17 9.84
CA ALA A 358 -7.84 -1.21 8.75
C ALA A 358 -6.43 -0.67 8.66
N GLY A 359 -5.93 -0.52 7.44
CA GLY A 359 -4.62 0.03 7.13
C GLY A 359 -4.73 1.32 6.31
N PHE A 360 -3.96 2.33 6.72
CA PHE A 360 -3.89 3.62 6.04
C PHE A 360 -2.44 3.96 5.71
N SER A 361 -2.20 4.46 4.51
CA SER A 361 -0.88 4.92 4.07
C SER A 361 -0.89 6.43 3.91
N LEU A 362 -0.11 7.13 4.74
CA LEU A 362 0.06 8.56 4.71
C LEU A 362 1.35 8.91 4.00
N ARG A 363 1.34 9.96 3.20
CA ARG A 363 2.54 10.52 2.57
C ARG A 363 2.55 12.03 2.71
N SER A 364 3.70 12.62 3.02
CA SER A 364 3.87 14.07 3.04
C SER A 364 5.33 14.46 2.87
N SER A 365 5.59 15.48 2.07
CA SER A 365 6.89 16.17 2.01
C SER A 365 7.12 17.10 3.21
N SER A 366 6.07 17.38 3.99
CA SER A 366 6.13 18.17 5.22
C SER A 366 6.01 17.26 6.45
N SER A 367 7.06 17.22 7.29
CA SER A 367 7.02 16.48 8.56
C SER A 367 5.94 16.99 9.52
N THR A 368 5.69 18.30 9.53
CA THR A 368 4.65 18.93 10.35
C THR A 368 3.25 18.53 9.87
N ALA A 369 3.00 18.58 8.55
CA ALA A 369 1.72 18.18 7.98
C ALA A 369 1.48 16.67 8.17
N LYS A 370 2.52 15.82 8.03
CA LYS A 370 2.45 14.39 8.32
C LYS A 370 2.05 14.12 9.77
N GLN A 371 2.65 14.83 10.72
CA GLN A 371 2.31 14.71 12.15
C GLN A 371 0.89 15.22 12.42
N ALA A 372 0.48 16.35 11.86
CA ALA A 372 -0.87 16.89 12.02
C ALA A 372 -1.93 15.93 11.42
N LEU A 373 -1.64 15.28 10.29
CA LEU A 373 -2.55 14.29 9.72
C LEU A 373 -2.64 13.03 10.60
N LYS A 374 -1.54 12.61 11.22
CA LYS A 374 -1.53 11.56 12.23
C LYS A 374 -2.44 11.88 13.41
N GLU A 375 -2.41 13.11 13.91
CA GLU A 375 -3.22 13.55 15.06
C GLU A 375 -4.73 13.62 14.75
N LYS A 376 -5.12 13.55 13.48
CA LYS A 376 -6.52 13.39 13.08
C LYS A 376 -7.09 11.99 13.37
N PHE A 377 -6.25 11.01 13.62
CA PHE A 377 -6.72 9.71 14.08
C PHE A 377 -6.93 9.74 15.61
N PRO A 378 -8.03 9.14 16.13
CA PRO A 378 -8.34 9.17 17.57
C PRO A 378 -7.22 8.59 18.45
N ASN A 379 -7.07 9.12 19.67
CA ASN A 379 -6.06 8.67 20.63
C ASN A 379 -6.26 7.21 21.05
N GLY A 380 -5.20 6.49 21.21
CA GLY A 380 -5.11 5.05 21.44
C GLY A 380 -4.03 4.42 20.54
N VAL A 381 -3.26 5.28 19.91
CA VAL A 381 -2.27 4.93 18.88
C VAL A 381 -0.95 4.55 19.52
N THR A 382 -0.48 3.33 19.26
CA THR A 382 0.89 2.93 19.60
C THR A 382 1.79 3.17 18.38
N VAL A 383 2.87 3.94 18.57
CA VAL A 383 3.85 4.22 17.51
C VAL A 383 5.02 3.25 17.66
N GLY A 384 5.26 2.42 16.66
CA GLY A 384 6.49 1.64 16.53
C GLY A 384 7.04 1.82 15.12
N ASN A 385 8.33 2.08 14.97
CA ASN A 385 9.11 2.11 13.72
C ASN A 385 8.32 2.56 12.47
N ASN A 386 7.88 3.84 12.43
CA ASN A 386 7.04 4.41 11.38
C ASN A 386 5.64 3.79 11.21
N GLN A 387 5.20 2.96 12.14
CA GLN A 387 3.86 2.40 12.18
C GLN A 387 3.10 2.91 13.40
N ILE A 388 1.82 3.22 13.22
CA ILE A 388 0.92 3.59 14.31
C ILE A 388 -0.13 2.51 14.39
N GLN A 389 -0.25 1.90 15.56
CA GLN A 389 -1.29 0.94 15.85
C GLN A 389 -2.36 1.59 16.71
N ILE A 390 -3.59 1.70 16.18
CA ILE A 390 -4.75 2.16 16.95
C ILE A 390 -5.44 0.90 17.46
N THR A 391 -5.35 0.66 18.76
CA THR A 391 -6.17 -0.37 19.42
C THR A 391 -7.46 0.26 19.90
N GLY A 392 -8.59 -0.23 19.38
CA GLY A 392 -9.92 0.23 19.81
C GLY A 392 -10.16 -0.09 21.28
N LYS A 393 -10.52 0.94 22.04
CA LYS A 393 -10.92 0.78 23.44
C LYS A 393 -12.37 0.31 23.55
N SER A 394 -12.70 -0.38 24.64
CA SER A 394 -14.08 -0.79 24.93
C SER A 394 -15.02 0.41 25.08
N ARG A 395 -16.33 0.18 24.87
CA ARG A 395 -17.39 1.20 24.90
C ARG A 395 -17.31 2.15 26.12
N ASN A 396 -16.88 1.64 27.29
CA ASN A 396 -16.81 2.43 28.53
C ASN A 396 -15.63 3.42 28.56
N GLU A 397 -14.61 3.22 27.75
CA GLU A 397 -13.43 4.10 27.71
C GLU A 397 -13.58 5.25 26.69
N ILE A 398 -14.43 5.07 25.66
CA ILE A 398 -14.70 6.06 24.62
C ILE A 398 -15.71 7.10 25.08
N THR A 399 -16.72 6.73 25.89
CA THR A 399 -17.77 7.64 26.37
C THR A 399 -17.27 8.73 27.32
N ASN A 400 -16.08 8.59 27.88
CA ASN A 400 -15.49 9.56 28.83
C ASN A 400 -14.30 10.33 28.26
N SER A 401 -13.92 10.15 26.99
CA SER A 401 -12.80 10.86 26.39
C SER A 401 -13.25 12.13 25.67
N LYS A 402 -12.40 13.17 25.70
CA LYS A 402 -12.61 14.40 24.93
C LYS A 402 -12.61 14.18 23.41
N ASP A 403 -12.29 12.97 22.97
CA ASP A 403 -12.16 12.53 21.58
C ASP A 403 -13.51 12.44 20.86
N THR A 404 -14.63 12.26 21.59
CA THR A 404 -15.98 12.39 21.01
C THR A 404 -16.32 13.81 20.55
N MET A 405 -15.55 14.82 20.92
CA MET A 405 -15.75 16.19 20.45
C MET A 405 -15.17 16.45 19.05
N TRP A 406 -14.21 15.62 18.61
CA TRP A 406 -13.62 15.73 17.27
C TRP A 406 -14.59 15.28 16.17
N LEU A 407 -15.41 14.28 16.43
CA LEU A 407 -16.48 13.79 15.56
C LEU A 407 -17.57 14.82 15.21
N LYS A 408 -17.60 15.96 15.89
CA LYS A 408 -18.69 16.96 15.76
C LYS A 408 -18.38 18.18 14.90
N ARG A 409 -17.23 18.28 14.23
CA ARG A 409 -16.80 19.56 13.65
C ARG A 409 -16.37 19.60 12.17
N ASN A 410 -16.49 18.51 11.40
CA ASN A 410 -16.11 18.49 9.98
C ASN A 410 -17.33 18.57 9.04
N GLN A 411 -17.11 18.95 7.78
CA GLN A 411 -18.17 19.02 6.74
C GLN A 411 -18.92 17.71 6.54
N SER A 412 -18.27 16.57 6.82
CA SER A 412 -18.91 15.24 6.88
C SER A 412 -20.05 15.14 7.89
N ASP A 413 -20.03 15.93 8.99
CA ASP A 413 -21.14 15.98 9.94
C ASP A 413 -22.39 16.63 9.33
N VAL A 414 -22.23 17.62 8.46
CA VAL A 414 -23.35 18.26 7.77
C VAL A 414 -23.98 17.28 6.76
N TYR A 415 -23.16 16.51 6.05
CA TYR A 415 -23.62 15.46 5.15
C TYR A 415 -24.29 14.33 5.93
N ALA A 416 -23.65 13.82 6.97
CA ALA A 416 -24.21 12.80 7.84
C ALA A 416 -25.51 13.26 8.54
N ASP A 417 -25.62 14.53 8.91
CA ASP A 417 -26.84 15.08 9.49
C ASP A 417 -27.95 15.25 8.44
N LYS A 418 -27.62 15.66 7.22
CA LYS A 418 -28.58 15.67 6.09
C LYS A 418 -29.07 14.26 5.78
N MET A 419 -28.16 13.30 5.73
CA MET A 419 -28.50 11.89 5.50
C MET A 419 -29.31 11.30 6.66
N ARG A 420 -29.06 11.69 7.92
CA ARG A 420 -29.87 11.32 9.10
C ARG A 420 -31.27 11.96 9.09
N ALA A 421 -31.40 13.13 8.51
CA ALA A 421 -32.70 13.83 8.41
C ALA A 421 -33.57 13.28 7.27
N ALA A 422 -32.98 12.54 6.31
CA ALA A 422 -33.72 11.96 5.19
C ALA A 422 -34.61 10.80 5.67
N ASN A 423 -35.89 10.77 5.24
CA ASN A 423 -36.86 9.76 5.67
C ASN A 423 -37.12 8.67 4.64
N ASN A 424 -36.58 8.83 3.43
CA ASN A 424 -36.75 7.86 2.33
C ASN A 424 -35.59 7.97 1.31
N ALA A 425 -35.53 7.04 0.35
CA ALA A 425 -34.47 6.97 -0.65
C ALA A 425 -34.36 8.26 -1.52
N ASP A 426 -35.46 8.93 -1.80
CA ASP A 426 -35.47 10.15 -2.62
C ASP A 426 -34.88 11.34 -1.83
N GLU A 427 -35.15 11.45 -0.53
CA GLU A 427 -34.55 12.45 0.35
C GLU A 427 -33.04 12.19 0.57
N ILE A 428 -32.62 10.91 0.64
CA ILE A 428 -31.21 10.52 0.69
C ILE A 428 -30.49 10.97 -0.59
N LEU A 429 -31.10 10.73 -1.76
CA LEU A 429 -30.54 11.15 -3.04
C LEU A 429 -30.41 12.68 -3.11
N GLN A 430 -31.45 13.42 -2.65
CA GLN A 430 -31.40 14.89 -2.61
C GLN A 430 -30.31 15.40 -1.66
N ALA A 431 -30.16 14.80 -0.47
CA ALA A 431 -29.12 15.17 0.48
C ALA A 431 -27.72 14.95 -0.08
N SER A 432 -27.49 13.87 -0.85
CA SER A 432 -26.20 13.59 -1.51
C SER A 432 -25.91 14.57 -2.65
N THR A 433 -26.93 14.94 -3.43
CA THR A 433 -26.80 15.89 -4.55
C THR A 433 -26.52 17.32 -4.05
N ASP A 434 -27.15 17.73 -2.94
CA ASP A 434 -26.91 19.03 -2.33
C ASP A 434 -25.48 19.18 -1.79
N HIS A 435 -24.85 18.07 -1.35
CA HIS A 435 -23.46 18.09 -0.90
C HIS A 435 -22.50 18.38 -2.06
N VAL A 436 -22.71 17.71 -3.20
CA VAL A 436 -21.89 17.88 -4.41
C VAL A 436 -21.98 19.29 -5.01
N SER A 437 -23.11 19.97 -4.83
CA SER A 437 -23.35 21.34 -5.36
C SER A 437 -22.71 22.45 -4.51
N GLN A 438 -22.16 22.16 -3.33
CA GLN A 438 -21.54 23.13 -2.43
C GLN A 438 -19.99 23.09 -2.44
N GLU A 439 -19.37 22.13 -3.13
CA GLU A 439 -17.94 22.06 -3.45
C GLU A 439 -17.66 22.55 -4.91
#